data_faf030d349f58982899c83e2f04c1472
#
_entry.id   faf030d349f58982899c83e2f04c1472
#
_cell.length_a   1.000
_cell.length_b   1.000
_cell.length_c   1.000
_cell.angle_alpha   90.00
_cell.angle_beta   90.00
_cell.angle_gamma   90.00
#
_symmetry.space_group_name_H-M   'P 1'
#
loop_
_entity.id
_entity.type
_entity.pdbx_description
1 polymer ?
#
loop_
_entity_poly.entity_id
_entity_poly.type
_entity_poly.pdbx_seq_one_letter_code
_entity_poly.pdbx_strand_id
1 'polypeptide(L)'
;MDVLDVRFPTSRELDGSDAMNPDPDYSAAYVVLHADEGPDGYGFAFTIGRGNDVQAAAIRALESHVVGLPVPQDAAALASLSQQLVGDSQLRWLGPEKGVAHMAVGAVVNAAWDLAARRADKPVWQFLSDMTPEEIVGLVDFRYLTDAITPDEAYEILNNAQAGKAERANEILANGYRAYTTSPGWLGYSDDKLVRLSKQAVADGFDMIKLKLSRLRLARQAVGDEIRIAVDANQRWDVGIAVEWMRALAPFNPYWIEEPTSPDDILGHQAIAEQIAPIKVATGEHVQNRVVFKQMLQAKALGVLQLDAARVGGVNENVAILLLAAKFGVPVCPHAGGVGLCELVRHLSMFDYVAVSASKADRAIEWVDHLHEHFTDPAIVRGGYYLAPRKPGFSARMHDATLRRYRFPDGPEWTGENS
;
A
#
# COMPACT_ATOMS: atom_id res chain seq x y z
N MET A 1 -6.77 22.01 -10.23
CA MET A 1 -6.38 20.58 -10.04
C MET A 1 -6.04 19.99 -11.40
N ASP A 2 -4.87 19.37 -11.55
CA ASP A 2 -4.52 18.63 -12.77
C ASP A 2 -4.67 17.14 -12.54
N VAL A 3 -5.12 16.40 -13.56
CA VAL A 3 -5.26 14.95 -13.54
C VAL A 3 -4.65 14.36 -14.80
N LEU A 4 -3.61 13.55 -14.63
CA LEU A 4 -2.81 12.99 -15.71
C LEU A 4 -2.94 11.46 -15.74
N ASP A 5 -3.01 10.89 -16.94
CA ASP A 5 -2.85 9.45 -17.18
C ASP A 5 -1.37 9.18 -17.47
N VAL A 6 -0.66 8.58 -16.51
CA VAL A 6 0.77 8.27 -16.60
C VAL A 6 0.93 6.75 -16.61
N ARG A 7 1.54 6.22 -17.67
CA ARG A 7 1.73 4.76 -17.84
C ARG A 7 3.17 4.42 -18.15
N PHE A 8 3.65 3.35 -17.53
CA PHE A 8 5.00 2.81 -17.71
C PHE A 8 4.91 1.46 -18.42
N PRO A 9 5.66 1.22 -19.52
CA PRO A 9 5.55 0.01 -20.32
C PRO A 9 6.28 -1.20 -19.66
N THR A 10 5.90 -1.54 -18.43
CA THR A 10 6.52 -2.63 -17.65
C THR A 10 6.25 -4.00 -18.25
N SER A 11 5.21 -4.13 -19.09
CA SER A 11 4.92 -5.35 -19.85
C SER A 11 6.05 -5.78 -20.80
N ARG A 12 6.90 -4.84 -21.25
CA ARG A 12 8.02 -5.17 -22.15
C ARG A 12 9.06 -6.11 -21.54
N GLU A 13 9.30 -5.96 -20.23
CA GLU A 13 10.26 -6.77 -19.47
C GLU A 13 9.57 -7.79 -18.55
N LEU A 14 8.24 -7.86 -18.64
CA LEU A 14 7.35 -8.69 -17.79
C LEU A 14 7.48 -8.38 -16.30
N ASP A 15 7.90 -7.17 -15.95
CA ASP A 15 7.97 -6.71 -14.57
C ASP A 15 6.55 -6.56 -14.03
N GLY A 16 6.31 -7.06 -12.81
CA GLY A 16 4.98 -7.09 -12.22
C GLY A 16 4.06 -8.21 -12.74
N SER A 17 4.54 -9.07 -13.66
CA SER A 17 3.73 -10.17 -14.18
C SER A 17 3.31 -11.16 -13.08
N ASP A 18 2.02 -11.47 -13.06
CA ASP A 18 1.42 -12.38 -12.08
C ASP A 18 0.41 -13.35 -12.73
N ALA A 19 -0.27 -14.13 -11.89
CA ALA A 19 -1.19 -15.16 -12.36
C ALA A 19 -2.50 -14.61 -12.97
N MET A 20 -2.88 -13.37 -12.63
CA MET A 20 -4.06 -12.68 -13.17
C MET A 20 -3.68 -11.67 -14.24
N ASN A 21 -2.47 -11.10 -14.18
CA ASN A 21 -1.98 -10.03 -15.04
C ASN A 21 -0.62 -10.42 -15.64
N PRO A 22 -0.60 -11.09 -16.83
CA PRO A 22 0.64 -11.57 -17.41
C PRO A 22 1.52 -10.46 -18.02
N ASP A 23 0.92 -9.33 -18.38
CA ASP A 23 1.53 -8.23 -19.11
C ASP A 23 1.07 -6.83 -18.60
N PRO A 24 1.25 -6.51 -17.32
CA PRO A 24 0.80 -5.23 -16.75
C PRO A 24 1.68 -4.07 -17.25
N ASP A 25 1.03 -2.93 -17.52
CA ASP A 25 1.69 -1.63 -17.65
C ASP A 25 1.40 -0.79 -16.40
N TYR A 26 2.32 -0.76 -15.45
CA TYR A 26 2.13 -0.04 -14.20
C TYR A 26 1.81 1.43 -14.47
N SER A 27 0.73 1.91 -13.90
CA SER A 27 0.17 3.21 -14.22
C SER A 27 -0.28 3.97 -12.99
N ALA A 28 -0.27 5.29 -13.10
CA ALA A 28 -0.78 6.20 -12.09
C ALA A 28 -1.82 7.14 -12.72
N ALA A 29 -3.05 7.12 -12.20
CA ALA A 29 -3.97 8.23 -12.40
C ALA A 29 -3.53 9.34 -11.43
N TYR A 30 -2.72 10.26 -11.92
CA TYR A 30 -1.92 11.19 -11.14
C TYR A 30 -2.63 12.50 -10.91
N VAL A 31 -2.61 13.00 -9.68
CA VAL A 31 -3.27 14.24 -9.25
C VAL A 31 -2.24 15.26 -8.80
N VAL A 32 -2.41 16.51 -9.25
CA VAL A 32 -1.72 17.68 -8.72
C VAL A 32 -2.76 18.66 -8.18
N LEU A 33 -2.69 18.97 -6.91
CA LEU A 33 -3.47 20.04 -6.28
C LEU A 33 -2.60 21.31 -6.24
N HIS A 34 -2.94 22.29 -7.08
CA HIS A 34 -2.25 23.59 -7.09
C HIS A 34 -2.78 24.46 -5.97
N ALA A 35 -1.90 25.01 -5.17
CA ALA A 35 -2.23 26.03 -4.18
C ALA A 35 -1.94 27.43 -4.74
N ASP A 36 -2.73 28.42 -4.36
CA ASP A 36 -2.49 29.82 -4.76
C ASP A 36 -1.15 30.32 -4.25
N GLU A 37 -0.74 29.83 -3.08
CA GLU A 37 0.56 30.16 -2.46
C GLU A 37 1.21 28.93 -1.83
N GLY A 38 2.53 28.82 -1.93
CA GLY A 38 3.31 27.74 -1.35
C GLY A 38 3.44 26.51 -2.26
N PRO A 39 3.71 25.31 -1.71
CA PRO A 39 3.90 24.11 -2.49
C PRO A 39 2.58 23.54 -3.02
N ASP A 40 2.67 22.80 -4.12
CA ASP A 40 1.59 21.92 -4.62
C ASP A 40 1.55 20.61 -3.84
N GLY A 41 0.39 19.91 -3.92
CA GLY A 41 0.19 18.57 -3.38
C GLY A 41 0.05 17.52 -4.48
N TYR A 42 0.60 16.34 -4.23
CA TYR A 42 0.68 15.24 -5.20
C TYR A 42 0.09 13.95 -4.65
N GLY A 43 -0.67 13.26 -5.49
CA GLY A 43 -1.27 11.96 -5.15
C GLY A 43 -1.58 11.18 -6.42
N PHE A 44 -1.96 9.93 -6.26
CA PHE A 44 -2.36 9.09 -7.39
C PHE A 44 -3.17 7.88 -6.94
N ALA A 45 -3.92 7.30 -7.86
CA ALA A 45 -4.42 5.94 -7.78
C ALA A 45 -3.57 5.05 -8.68
N PHE A 46 -3.13 3.90 -8.15
CA PHE A 46 -2.38 2.90 -8.91
C PHE A 46 -3.31 2.04 -9.75
N THR A 47 -2.93 1.79 -10.99
CA THR A 47 -3.54 0.82 -11.92
C THR A 47 -2.47 0.08 -12.72
N ILE A 48 -2.91 -0.89 -13.53
CA ILE A 48 -2.00 -1.75 -14.30
C ILE A 48 -2.16 -1.59 -15.82
N GLY A 49 -2.61 -0.41 -16.28
CA GLY A 49 -2.73 -0.06 -17.69
C GLY A 49 -4.14 0.32 -18.11
N ARG A 50 -4.85 -0.60 -18.77
CA ARG A 50 -6.24 -0.35 -19.20
C ARG A 50 -7.15 0.04 -18.04
N GLY A 51 -7.95 1.10 -18.23
CA GLY A 51 -8.81 1.64 -17.18
C GLY A 51 -8.17 2.77 -16.36
N ASN A 52 -6.90 3.12 -16.59
CA ASN A 52 -6.30 4.28 -15.94
C ASN A 52 -6.99 5.59 -16.35
N ASP A 53 -7.46 5.69 -17.59
CA ASP A 53 -8.30 6.77 -18.09
C ASP A 53 -9.65 6.86 -17.37
N VAL A 54 -10.28 5.73 -17.04
CA VAL A 54 -11.52 5.66 -16.23
C VAL A 54 -11.24 6.17 -14.81
N GLN A 55 -10.09 5.77 -14.23
CA GLN A 55 -9.67 6.24 -12.92
C GLN A 55 -9.41 7.75 -12.93
N ALA A 56 -8.75 8.27 -13.96
CA ALA A 56 -8.51 9.70 -14.13
C ALA A 56 -9.82 10.48 -14.30
N ALA A 57 -10.81 9.94 -15.01
CA ALA A 57 -12.15 10.56 -15.13
C ALA A 57 -12.87 10.63 -13.77
N ALA A 58 -12.77 9.58 -12.95
CA ALA A 58 -13.35 9.56 -11.61
C ALA A 58 -12.71 10.61 -10.68
N ILE A 59 -11.38 10.80 -10.77
CA ILE A 59 -10.68 11.86 -10.02
C ILE A 59 -11.18 13.24 -10.44
N ARG A 60 -11.33 13.50 -11.76
CA ARG A 60 -11.89 14.80 -12.25
C ARG A 60 -13.29 15.06 -11.74
N ALA A 61 -14.12 14.03 -11.54
CA ALA A 61 -15.45 14.18 -10.98
C ALA A 61 -15.46 14.74 -9.54
N LEU A 62 -14.33 14.69 -8.82
CA LEU A 62 -14.16 15.23 -7.48
C LEU A 62 -13.70 16.71 -7.46
N GLU A 63 -13.41 17.30 -8.62
CA GLU A 63 -12.80 18.64 -8.71
C GLU A 63 -13.58 19.71 -7.94
N SER A 64 -14.91 19.71 -8.05
CA SER A 64 -15.79 20.68 -7.35
C SER A 64 -15.75 20.58 -5.83
N HIS A 65 -15.26 19.45 -5.28
CA HIS A 65 -15.10 19.25 -3.84
C HIS A 65 -13.75 19.72 -3.30
N VAL A 66 -12.86 20.19 -4.16
CA VAL A 66 -11.48 20.51 -3.79
C VAL A 66 -11.04 21.88 -4.27
N VAL A 67 -11.35 22.22 -5.53
CA VAL A 67 -10.91 23.49 -6.14
C VAL A 67 -11.72 24.65 -5.57
N GLY A 68 -11.01 25.73 -5.20
CA GLY A 68 -11.61 26.92 -4.57
C GLY A 68 -11.86 26.78 -3.06
N LEU A 69 -11.45 25.65 -2.46
CA LEU A 69 -11.53 25.46 -1.00
C LEU A 69 -10.19 25.85 -0.33
N PRO A 70 -10.23 26.23 0.97
CA PRO A 70 -9.03 26.43 1.74
C PRO A 70 -8.16 25.17 1.79
N VAL A 71 -6.85 25.33 1.68
CA VAL A 71 -5.91 24.20 1.80
C VAL A 71 -5.96 23.65 3.23
N PRO A 72 -6.16 22.32 3.41
CA PRO A 72 -6.14 21.71 4.72
C PRO A 72 -4.76 21.90 5.39
N GLN A 73 -4.75 22.33 6.66
CA GLN A 73 -3.52 22.60 7.40
C GLN A 73 -3.38 21.78 8.69
N ASP A 74 -4.47 21.16 9.13
CA ASP A 74 -4.54 20.40 10.38
C ASP A 74 -5.38 19.13 10.24
N ALA A 75 -5.39 18.32 11.29
CA ALA A 75 -6.12 17.07 11.34
C ALA A 75 -7.62 17.24 11.08
N ALA A 76 -8.24 18.28 11.64
CA ALA A 76 -9.67 18.52 11.51
C ALA A 76 -10.07 18.86 10.06
N ALA A 77 -9.28 19.69 9.38
CA ALA A 77 -9.50 20.03 7.98
C ALA A 77 -9.30 18.82 7.06
N LEU A 78 -8.27 17.99 7.30
CA LEU A 78 -8.01 16.75 6.56
C LEU A 78 -9.13 15.71 6.78
N ALA A 79 -9.64 15.58 8.00
CA ALA A 79 -10.79 14.73 8.32
C ALA A 79 -12.06 15.20 7.59
N SER A 80 -12.34 16.51 7.64
CA SER A 80 -13.51 17.12 6.99
C SER A 80 -13.48 16.90 5.47
N LEU A 81 -12.33 17.11 4.83
CA LEU A 81 -12.17 16.87 3.39
C LEU A 81 -12.42 15.40 3.03
N SER A 82 -11.79 14.46 3.76
CA SER A 82 -12.00 13.03 3.53
C SER A 82 -13.47 12.63 3.67
N GLN A 83 -14.14 13.09 4.73
CA GLN A 83 -15.56 12.81 4.97
C GLN A 83 -16.46 13.41 3.90
N GLN A 84 -16.17 14.62 3.42
CA GLN A 84 -16.90 15.27 2.33
C GLN A 84 -16.79 14.48 1.03
N LEU A 85 -15.58 14.05 0.66
CA LEU A 85 -15.34 13.28 -0.57
C LEU A 85 -16.02 11.90 -0.52
N VAL A 86 -15.86 11.16 0.59
CA VAL A 86 -16.53 9.86 0.79
C VAL A 86 -18.04 10.00 0.88
N GLY A 87 -18.52 11.11 1.42
CA GLY A 87 -19.93 11.37 1.69
C GLY A 87 -20.76 11.87 0.52
N ASP A 88 -20.18 12.17 -0.65
CA ASP A 88 -20.93 12.63 -1.81
C ASP A 88 -22.05 11.66 -2.17
N SER A 89 -23.32 12.15 -2.09
CA SER A 89 -24.51 11.30 -2.20
C SER A 89 -24.71 10.73 -3.60
N GLN A 90 -24.24 11.41 -4.64
CA GLN A 90 -24.41 10.98 -6.03
C GLN A 90 -23.30 10.01 -6.43
N LEU A 91 -22.04 10.30 -6.07
CA LEU A 91 -20.91 9.42 -6.36
C LEU A 91 -21.00 8.10 -5.57
N ARG A 92 -21.61 8.11 -4.38
CA ARG A 92 -21.86 6.89 -3.61
C ARG A 92 -22.70 5.85 -4.36
N TRP A 93 -23.57 6.27 -5.28
CA TRP A 93 -24.33 5.33 -6.11
C TRP A 93 -23.48 4.57 -7.11
N LEU A 94 -22.37 5.14 -7.56
CA LEU A 94 -21.42 4.48 -8.46
C LEU A 94 -20.59 3.38 -7.78
N GLY A 95 -20.51 3.41 -6.47
CA GLY A 95 -19.75 2.44 -5.67
C GLY A 95 -19.34 3.10 -4.35
N PRO A 96 -20.14 2.97 -3.29
CA PRO A 96 -19.81 3.59 -2.01
C PRO A 96 -18.60 2.88 -1.41
N GLU A 97 -17.56 3.64 -1.19
CA GLU A 97 -16.35 3.18 -0.50
C GLU A 97 -15.72 1.92 -1.13
N LYS A 98 -15.78 1.81 -2.48
CA LYS A 98 -15.09 0.74 -3.21
C LYS A 98 -14.84 1.08 -4.68
N GLY A 99 -13.90 0.35 -5.29
CA GLY A 99 -13.58 0.43 -6.72
C GLY A 99 -13.06 1.79 -7.15
N VAL A 100 -13.31 2.13 -8.41
CA VAL A 100 -12.81 3.33 -9.07
C VAL A 100 -13.14 4.61 -8.31
N ALA A 101 -14.38 4.76 -7.82
CA ALA A 101 -14.81 5.96 -7.11
C ALA A 101 -14.03 6.14 -5.79
N HIS A 102 -13.81 5.06 -5.04
CA HIS A 102 -13.10 5.13 -3.76
C HIS A 102 -11.59 5.33 -3.91
N MET A 103 -10.98 4.71 -4.91
CA MET A 103 -9.58 4.94 -5.28
C MET A 103 -9.35 6.39 -5.73
N ALA A 104 -10.32 6.99 -6.44
CA ALA A 104 -10.27 8.41 -6.81
C ALA A 104 -10.28 9.32 -5.57
N VAL A 105 -11.15 9.03 -4.59
CA VAL A 105 -11.14 9.72 -3.29
C VAL A 105 -9.76 9.57 -2.64
N GLY A 106 -9.21 8.35 -2.60
CA GLY A 106 -7.89 8.08 -2.03
C GLY A 106 -6.77 8.91 -2.67
N ALA A 107 -6.78 9.03 -4.00
CA ALA A 107 -5.79 9.83 -4.73
C ALA A 107 -5.84 11.31 -4.33
N VAL A 108 -7.04 11.89 -4.24
CA VAL A 108 -7.24 13.30 -3.86
C VAL A 108 -6.90 13.53 -2.38
N VAL A 109 -7.33 12.63 -1.49
CA VAL A 109 -6.98 12.68 -0.06
C VAL A 109 -5.46 12.60 0.13
N ASN A 110 -4.78 11.68 -0.56
CA ASN A 110 -3.32 11.56 -0.49
C ASN A 110 -2.62 12.83 -0.99
N ALA A 111 -3.13 13.47 -2.06
CA ALA A 111 -2.60 14.75 -2.54
C ALA A 111 -2.78 15.89 -1.52
N ALA A 112 -3.91 15.91 -0.82
CA ALA A 112 -4.16 16.88 0.25
C ALA A 112 -3.22 16.66 1.47
N TRP A 113 -2.94 15.40 1.82
CA TRP A 113 -1.96 15.06 2.85
C TRP A 113 -0.53 15.42 2.46
N ASP A 114 -0.15 15.17 1.20
CA ASP A 114 1.16 15.60 0.67
C ASP A 114 1.32 17.11 0.77
N LEU A 115 0.28 17.87 0.37
CA LEU A 115 0.26 19.33 0.45
C LEU A 115 0.38 19.84 1.89
N ALA A 116 -0.43 19.31 2.82
CA ALA A 116 -0.40 19.71 4.23
C ALA A 116 0.97 19.42 4.88
N ALA A 117 1.52 18.25 4.63
CA ALA A 117 2.84 17.86 5.14
C ALA A 117 3.98 18.72 4.55
N ARG A 118 3.90 19.07 3.26
CA ARG A 118 4.85 20.01 2.63
C ARG A 118 4.79 21.39 3.26
N ARG A 119 3.61 21.91 3.57
CA ARG A 119 3.42 23.18 4.26
C ARG A 119 3.96 23.16 5.69
N ALA A 120 3.82 22.00 6.36
CA ALA A 120 4.38 21.77 7.69
C ALA A 120 5.90 21.51 7.69
N ASP A 121 6.55 21.46 6.52
CA ASP A 121 7.97 21.10 6.32
C ASP A 121 8.33 19.74 6.96
N LYS A 122 7.43 18.75 6.84
CA LYS A 122 7.57 17.41 7.41
C LYS A 122 7.21 16.31 6.40
N PRO A 123 7.88 15.14 6.43
CA PRO A 123 7.33 13.95 5.77
C PRO A 123 6.05 13.50 6.47
N VAL A 124 5.10 12.89 5.72
CA VAL A 124 3.77 12.52 6.25
C VAL A 124 3.87 11.63 7.48
N TRP A 125 4.83 10.70 7.56
CA TRP A 125 4.97 9.85 8.75
C TRP A 125 5.27 10.63 10.03
N GLN A 126 6.09 11.69 9.95
CA GLN A 126 6.37 12.58 11.08
C GLN A 126 5.17 13.49 11.37
N PHE A 127 4.58 14.08 10.31
CA PHE A 127 3.41 14.94 10.45
C PHE A 127 2.26 14.22 11.17
N LEU A 128 1.97 12.96 10.79
CA LEU A 128 1.02 12.09 11.50
C LEU A 128 1.48 11.77 12.93
N SER A 129 2.76 11.39 13.08
CA SER A 129 3.26 10.99 14.40
C SER A 129 3.29 12.14 15.40
N ASP A 130 3.43 13.38 14.94
CA ASP A 130 3.43 14.56 15.83
C ASP A 130 2.04 14.95 16.33
N MET A 131 0.98 14.44 15.71
CA MET A 131 -0.40 14.65 16.16
C MET A 131 -0.65 13.99 17.52
N THR A 132 -1.57 14.57 18.29
CA THR A 132 -2.05 13.99 19.54
C THR A 132 -2.95 12.77 19.27
N PRO A 133 -3.15 11.88 20.26
CA PRO A 133 -4.12 10.79 20.13
C PRO A 133 -5.52 11.27 19.72
N GLU A 134 -5.99 12.38 20.26
CA GLU A 134 -7.29 12.98 19.94
C GLU A 134 -7.36 13.42 18.47
N GLU A 135 -6.31 14.07 17.97
CA GLU A 135 -6.24 14.51 16.58
C GLU A 135 -6.24 13.30 15.63
N ILE A 136 -5.50 12.23 15.95
CA ILE A 136 -5.45 10.99 15.13
C ILE A 136 -6.82 10.28 15.15
N VAL A 137 -7.49 10.18 16.31
CA VAL A 137 -8.85 9.64 16.41
C VAL A 137 -9.82 10.48 15.56
N GLY A 138 -9.66 11.81 15.57
CA GLY A 138 -10.48 12.72 14.77
C GLY A 138 -10.34 12.52 13.25
N LEU A 139 -9.23 11.93 12.76
CA LEU A 139 -9.05 11.59 11.34
C LEU A 139 -9.94 10.44 10.86
N VAL A 140 -10.42 9.60 11.77
CA VAL A 140 -11.08 8.32 11.45
C VAL A 140 -12.60 8.51 11.36
N ASP A 141 -13.19 8.05 10.26
CA ASP A 141 -14.63 7.83 10.19
C ASP A 141 -14.99 6.49 10.84
N PHE A 142 -15.46 6.53 12.09
CA PHE A 142 -15.87 5.34 12.83
C PHE A 142 -17.22 4.77 12.40
N ARG A 143 -17.91 5.39 11.43
CA ARG A 143 -19.14 4.83 10.88
C ARG A 143 -18.86 3.40 10.36
N TYR A 144 -19.65 2.47 10.84
CA TYR A 144 -19.55 1.02 10.57
C TYR A 144 -18.37 0.30 11.21
N LEU A 145 -17.64 0.93 12.15
CA LEU A 145 -16.52 0.31 12.87
C LEU A 145 -16.78 0.05 14.35
N THR A 146 -17.77 0.72 14.94
CA THR A 146 -17.97 0.76 16.40
C THR A 146 -18.30 -0.57 17.05
N ASP A 147 -18.66 -1.59 16.26
CA ASP A 147 -18.82 -2.98 16.71
C ASP A 147 -17.47 -3.75 16.80
N ALA A 148 -16.37 -3.16 16.33
CA ALA A 148 -15.03 -3.74 16.36
C ALA A 148 -14.01 -2.86 17.08
N ILE A 149 -14.08 -1.53 16.89
CA ILE A 149 -13.25 -0.55 17.57
C ILE A 149 -14.04 0.74 17.78
N THR A 150 -14.11 1.20 19.02
CA THR A 150 -14.70 2.50 19.39
C THR A 150 -13.66 3.62 19.35
N PRO A 151 -14.08 4.91 19.28
CA PRO A 151 -13.15 6.04 19.41
C PRO A 151 -12.32 5.98 20.72
N ASP A 152 -12.91 5.59 21.82
CA ASP A 152 -12.22 5.48 23.12
C ASP A 152 -11.14 4.39 23.07
N GLU A 153 -11.42 3.22 22.50
CA GLU A 153 -10.43 2.14 22.34
C GLU A 153 -9.30 2.55 21.38
N ALA A 154 -9.61 3.27 20.30
CA ALA A 154 -8.61 3.83 19.41
C ALA A 154 -7.71 4.85 20.15
N TYR A 155 -8.31 5.71 20.95
CA TYR A 155 -7.57 6.64 21.81
C TYR A 155 -6.64 5.91 22.79
N GLU A 156 -7.11 4.86 23.45
CA GLU A 156 -6.29 4.06 24.38
C GLU A 156 -5.09 3.42 23.68
N ILE A 157 -5.27 2.86 22.47
CA ILE A 157 -4.18 2.30 21.66
C ILE A 157 -3.11 3.38 21.41
N LEU A 158 -3.53 4.54 20.93
CA LEU A 158 -2.62 5.65 20.59
C LEU A 158 -1.96 6.23 21.85
N ASN A 159 -2.70 6.37 22.95
CA ASN A 159 -2.18 6.88 24.22
C ASN A 159 -1.14 5.93 24.83
N ASN A 160 -1.37 4.62 24.77
CA ASN A 160 -0.40 3.62 25.21
C ASN A 160 0.90 3.67 24.37
N ALA A 161 0.80 4.01 23.10
CA ALA A 161 1.96 4.18 22.21
C ALA A 161 2.73 5.50 22.44
N GLN A 162 2.25 6.44 23.28
CA GLN A 162 3.02 7.67 23.55
C GLN A 162 4.33 7.39 24.29
N ALA A 163 4.35 6.40 25.19
CA ALA A 163 5.58 5.99 25.85
C ALA A 163 6.58 5.44 24.82
N GLY A 164 7.80 5.99 24.78
CA GLY A 164 8.86 5.59 23.85
C GLY A 164 8.66 6.04 22.40
N LYS A 165 7.72 6.92 22.10
CA LYS A 165 7.43 7.43 20.77
C LYS A 165 8.64 8.14 20.13
N ALA A 166 9.31 9.00 20.91
CA ALA A 166 10.49 9.72 20.44
C ALA A 166 11.67 8.78 20.14
N GLU A 167 11.86 7.76 20.98
CA GLU A 167 12.90 6.75 20.82
C GLU A 167 12.65 5.94 19.54
N ARG A 168 11.41 5.52 19.28
CA ARG A 168 11.03 4.80 18.06
C ARG A 168 11.21 5.65 16.81
N ALA A 169 10.87 6.94 16.87
CA ALA A 169 11.11 7.87 15.75
C ALA A 169 12.62 8.02 15.46
N ASN A 170 13.45 8.16 16.49
CA ASN A 170 14.90 8.22 16.34
C ASN A 170 15.48 6.90 15.81
N GLU A 171 14.95 5.77 16.25
CA GLU A 171 15.35 4.45 15.75
C GLU A 171 15.06 4.32 14.25
N ILE A 172 13.87 4.73 13.79
CA ILE A 172 13.52 4.72 12.36
C ILE A 172 14.44 5.64 11.54
N LEU A 173 14.76 6.82 12.06
CA LEU A 173 15.67 7.75 11.41
C LEU A 173 17.11 7.22 11.30
N ALA A 174 17.54 6.40 12.25
CA ALA A 174 18.88 5.81 12.29
C ALA A 174 18.99 4.51 11.51
N ASN A 175 18.01 3.61 11.68
CA ASN A 175 18.11 2.21 11.25
C ASN A 175 17.13 1.84 10.12
N GLY A 176 16.13 2.71 9.84
CA GLY A 176 15.10 2.44 8.85
C GLY A 176 14.06 1.39 9.30
N TYR A 177 13.28 0.89 8.35
CA TYR A 177 12.23 -0.10 8.56
C TYR A 177 12.46 -1.33 7.69
N ARG A 178 12.25 -2.54 8.23
CA ARG A 178 12.50 -3.81 7.55
C ARG A 178 11.70 -3.92 6.25
N ALA A 179 12.36 -4.44 5.21
CA ALA A 179 11.78 -4.74 3.91
C ALA A 179 11.74 -6.25 3.64
N TYR A 180 10.80 -6.69 2.80
CA TYR A 180 10.89 -7.95 2.07
C TYR A 180 10.77 -7.66 0.57
N THR A 181 11.32 -8.52 -0.28
CA THR A 181 11.28 -8.26 -1.72
C THR A 181 10.44 -9.28 -2.49
N THR A 182 9.70 -8.78 -3.49
CA THR A 182 8.92 -9.57 -4.44
C THR A 182 9.60 -9.67 -5.82
N SER A 183 10.63 -8.85 -6.07
CA SER A 183 11.32 -8.78 -7.38
C SER A 183 11.82 -10.13 -7.92
N PRO A 184 12.29 -11.12 -7.10
CA PRO A 184 12.66 -12.42 -7.63
C PRO A 184 11.49 -13.23 -8.17
N GLY A 185 10.27 -12.92 -7.76
CA GLY A 185 9.11 -13.79 -7.85
C GLY A 185 8.21 -13.63 -9.07
N TRP A 186 8.49 -12.71 -10.01
CA TRP A 186 7.62 -12.46 -11.14
C TRP A 186 7.40 -13.70 -12.02
N LEU A 187 6.17 -13.94 -12.43
CA LEU A 187 5.80 -15.19 -13.10
C LEU A 187 6.43 -15.32 -14.49
N GLY A 188 6.65 -14.22 -15.19
CA GLY A 188 7.30 -14.18 -16.51
C GLY A 188 8.81 -14.49 -16.51
N TYR A 189 9.45 -14.57 -15.34
CA TYR A 189 10.90 -14.82 -15.26
C TYR A 189 11.24 -16.30 -15.42
N SER A 190 12.44 -16.60 -16.01
CA SER A 190 12.98 -17.96 -16.06
C SER A 190 13.39 -18.46 -14.69
N ASP A 191 13.53 -19.79 -14.53
CA ASP A 191 13.99 -20.42 -13.30
C ASP A 191 15.41 -19.96 -12.91
N ASP A 192 16.30 -19.78 -13.89
CA ASP A 192 17.66 -19.28 -13.67
C ASP A 192 17.63 -17.82 -13.16
N LYS A 193 16.77 -16.96 -13.74
CA LYS A 193 16.58 -15.57 -13.28
C LYS A 193 16.05 -15.55 -11.85
N LEU A 194 15.05 -16.37 -11.52
CA LEU A 194 14.50 -16.50 -10.17
C LEU A 194 15.58 -16.91 -9.15
N VAL A 195 16.36 -17.97 -9.43
CA VAL A 195 17.42 -18.44 -8.53
C VAL A 195 18.48 -17.35 -8.33
N ARG A 196 18.92 -16.71 -9.40
CA ARG A 196 19.91 -15.62 -9.33
C ARG A 196 19.41 -14.46 -8.48
N LEU A 197 18.19 -13.97 -8.74
CA LEU A 197 17.60 -12.84 -8.01
C LEU A 197 17.29 -13.18 -6.56
N SER A 198 16.85 -14.42 -6.26
CA SER A 198 16.63 -14.86 -4.89
C SER A 198 17.93 -14.86 -4.07
N LYS A 199 19.03 -15.36 -4.65
CA LYS A 199 20.37 -15.33 -4.01
C LYS A 199 20.86 -13.89 -3.84
N GLN A 200 20.63 -13.04 -4.85
CA GLN A 200 20.99 -11.62 -4.78
C GLN A 200 20.24 -10.92 -3.65
N ALA A 201 18.93 -11.16 -3.53
CA ALA A 201 18.13 -10.58 -2.44
C ALA A 201 18.70 -10.93 -1.04
N VAL A 202 19.11 -12.19 -0.84
CA VAL A 202 19.75 -12.59 0.42
C VAL A 202 21.09 -11.86 0.62
N ALA A 203 21.91 -11.74 -0.44
CA ALA A 203 23.18 -11.02 -0.39
C ALA A 203 22.99 -9.51 -0.10
N ASP A 204 21.88 -8.92 -0.55
CA ASP A 204 21.49 -7.53 -0.30
C ASP A 204 20.85 -7.31 1.10
N GLY A 205 20.78 -8.38 1.91
CA GLY A 205 20.35 -8.32 3.31
C GLY A 205 18.85 -8.55 3.54
N PHE A 206 18.09 -8.98 2.54
CA PHE A 206 16.70 -9.39 2.76
C PHE A 206 16.65 -10.75 3.46
N ASP A 207 15.88 -10.85 4.51
CA ASP A 207 15.60 -12.09 5.24
C ASP A 207 14.25 -12.71 4.89
N MET A 208 13.57 -12.11 3.92
CA MET A 208 12.29 -12.57 3.41
C MET A 208 12.12 -12.21 1.94
N ILE A 209 11.64 -13.17 1.14
CA ILE A 209 11.25 -13.00 -0.26
C ILE A 209 9.81 -13.46 -0.49
N LYS A 210 9.13 -12.87 -1.48
CA LYS A 210 7.79 -13.28 -1.92
C LYS A 210 7.86 -13.80 -3.36
N LEU A 211 7.15 -14.88 -3.64
CA LEU A 211 7.18 -15.58 -4.92
C LEU A 211 5.78 -15.95 -5.40
N LYS A 212 5.64 -16.13 -6.71
CA LYS A 212 4.47 -16.82 -7.26
C LYS A 212 4.62 -18.34 -7.07
N LEU A 213 3.56 -18.99 -6.67
CA LEU A 213 3.47 -20.34 -6.07
C LEU A 213 4.31 -21.47 -6.70
N SER A 214 4.33 -21.56 -8.04
CA SER A 214 4.87 -22.74 -8.75
C SER A 214 6.36 -22.99 -8.52
N ARG A 215 7.09 -22.05 -7.92
CA ARG A 215 8.56 -22.05 -7.83
C ARG A 215 9.10 -22.10 -6.39
N LEU A 216 8.23 -22.32 -5.39
CA LEU A 216 8.60 -22.33 -3.98
C LEU A 216 9.76 -23.33 -3.69
N ARG A 217 9.68 -24.55 -4.22
CA ARG A 217 10.73 -25.56 -4.05
C ARG A 217 12.09 -25.08 -4.55
N LEU A 218 12.11 -24.49 -5.75
CA LEU A 218 13.35 -24.02 -6.37
C LEU A 218 13.97 -22.87 -5.57
N ALA A 219 13.14 -21.92 -5.13
CA ALA A 219 13.59 -20.82 -4.30
C ALA A 219 14.11 -21.30 -2.95
N ARG A 220 13.41 -22.22 -2.27
CA ARG A 220 13.85 -22.81 -1.00
C ARG A 220 15.22 -23.48 -1.12
N GLN A 221 15.44 -24.22 -2.20
CA GLN A 221 16.75 -24.81 -2.49
C GLN A 221 17.84 -23.75 -2.73
N ALA A 222 17.47 -22.59 -3.30
CA ALA A 222 18.42 -21.53 -3.61
C ALA A 222 18.84 -20.70 -2.39
N VAL A 223 17.91 -20.44 -1.43
CA VAL A 223 18.13 -19.50 -0.32
C VAL A 223 18.29 -20.20 1.05
N GLY A 224 18.03 -21.51 1.17
CA GLY A 224 18.11 -22.25 2.44
C GLY A 224 16.89 -22.02 3.36
N ASP A 225 16.94 -22.62 4.56
CA ASP A 225 15.79 -22.69 5.48
C ASP A 225 15.62 -21.43 6.35
N GLU A 226 16.67 -20.66 6.53
CA GLU A 226 16.68 -19.45 7.38
C GLU A 226 15.90 -18.27 6.77
N ILE A 227 15.75 -18.26 5.44
CA ILE A 227 15.04 -17.20 4.74
C ILE A 227 13.55 -17.48 4.75
N ARG A 228 12.75 -16.51 5.19
CA ARG A 228 11.30 -16.59 5.08
C ARG A 228 10.87 -16.46 3.63
N ILE A 229 10.01 -17.37 3.19
CA ILE A 229 9.43 -17.32 1.84
C ILE A 229 7.93 -17.19 1.97
N ALA A 230 7.39 -16.11 1.43
CA ALA A 230 5.96 -15.92 1.21
C ALA A 230 5.59 -16.39 -0.20
N VAL A 231 4.37 -16.84 -0.37
CA VAL A 231 3.83 -17.22 -1.68
C VAL A 231 2.53 -16.49 -1.94
N ASP A 232 2.27 -16.18 -3.23
CA ASP A 232 1.14 -15.39 -3.67
C ASP A 232 0.37 -16.16 -4.76
N ALA A 233 -0.94 -16.33 -4.57
CA ALA A 233 -1.84 -17.00 -5.50
C ALA A 233 -2.56 -16.04 -6.43
N ASN A 234 -2.54 -14.74 -6.17
CA ASN A 234 -3.25 -13.72 -6.93
C ASN A 234 -4.72 -14.11 -7.22
N GLN A 235 -5.44 -14.52 -6.21
CA GLN A 235 -6.90 -14.78 -6.24
C GLN A 235 -7.34 -15.92 -7.17
N ARG A 236 -6.41 -16.80 -7.60
CA ARG A 236 -6.68 -17.82 -8.64
C ARG A 236 -7.48 -19.02 -8.16
N TRP A 237 -7.64 -19.24 -6.87
CA TRP A 237 -8.14 -20.49 -6.33
C TRP A 237 -9.52 -20.37 -5.67
N ASP A 238 -10.26 -21.44 -5.76
CA ASP A 238 -11.35 -21.72 -4.83
C ASP A 238 -10.80 -22.25 -3.50
N VAL A 239 -11.59 -22.18 -2.44
CA VAL A 239 -11.19 -22.56 -1.08
C VAL A 239 -10.60 -23.96 -1.01
N GLY A 240 -11.25 -24.98 -1.63
CA GLY A 240 -10.76 -26.36 -1.62
C GLY A 240 -9.40 -26.52 -2.29
N ILE A 241 -9.21 -25.86 -3.44
CA ILE A 241 -7.96 -25.88 -4.20
C ILE A 241 -6.85 -25.18 -3.40
N ALA A 242 -7.14 -24.04 -2.77
CA ALA A 242 -6.18 -23.34 -1.92
C ALA A 242 -5.66 -24.22 -0.78
N VAL A 243 -6.57 -24.92 -0.08
CA VAL A 243 -6.20 -25.83 1.01
C VAL A 243 -5.36 -27.01 0.52
N GLU A 244 -5.74 -27.62 -0.61
CA GLU A 244 -5.00 -28.74 -1.20
C GLU A 244 -3.56 -28.31 -1.57
N TRP A 245 -3.39 -27.21 -2.29
CA TRP A 245 -2.10 -26.68 -2.67
C TRP A 245 -1.24 -26.32 -1.45
N MET A 246 -1.81 -25.63 -0.47
CA MET A 246 -1.04 -25.23 0.71
C MET A 246 -0.60 -26.40 1.57
N ARG A 247 -1.40 -27.47 1.66
CA ARG A 247 -0.97 -28.73 2.30
C ARG A 247 0.17 -29.40 1.55
N ALA A 248 0.13 -29.41 0.22
CA ALA A 248 1.23 -29.94 -0.60
C ALA A 248 2.52 -29.10 -0.51
N LEU A 249 2.39 -27.80 -0.30
CA LEU A 249 3.53 -26.87 -0.17
C LEU A 249 4.05 -26.75 1.28
N ALA A 250 3.34 -27.24 2.28
CA ALA A 250 3.72 -27.17 3.70
C ALA A 250 5.15 -27.71 3.99
N PRO A 251 5.65 -28.79 3.33
CA PRO A 251 7.02 -29.28 3.55
C PRO A 251 8.12 -28.27 3.19
N PHE A 252 7.82 -27.24 2.38
CA PHE A 252 8.76 -26.17 2.01
C PHE A 252 8.66 -24.96 2.95
N ASN A 253 7.89 -25.05 4.04
CA ASN A 253 7.74 -24.04 5.09
C ASN A 253 7.43 -22.63 4.54
N PRO A 254 6.33 -22.42 3.78
CA PRO A 254 5.92 -21.08 3.39
C PRO A 254 5.48 -20.28 4.62
N TYR A 255 5.91 -19.01 4.70
CA TYR A 255 5.58 -18.14 5.83
C TYR A 255 4.13 -17.67 5.80
N TRP A 256 3.64 -17.29 4.60
CA TRP A 256 2.22 -17.05 4.33
C TRP A 256 1.82 -17.44 2.92
N ILE A 257 0.53 -17.60 2.71
CA ILE A 257 -0.14 -17.54 1.40
C ILE A 257 -0.85 -16.21 1.28
N GLU A 258 -0.57 -15.47 0.20
CA GLU A 258 -1.17 -14.20 -0.13
C GLU A 258 -2.30 -14.40 -1.13
N GLU A 259 -3.42 -13.70 -0.92
CA GLU A 259 -4.60 -13.69 -1.79
C GLU A 259 -4.99 -15.09 -2.35
N PRO A 260 -5.25 -16.08 -1.50
CA PRO A 260 -5.52 -17.44 -1.98
C PRO A 260 -6.81 -17.54 -2.80
N THR A 261 -7.81 -16.69 -2.51
CA THR A 261 -9.12 -16.66 -3.18
C THR A 261 -9.58 -15.21 -3.39
N SER A 262 -10.81 -15.01 -3.86
CA SER A 262 -11.38 -13.68 -4.10
C SER A 262 -11.24 -12.75 -2.88
N PRO A 263 -10.81 -11.50 -3.04
CA PRO A 263 -10.69 -10.54 -1.93
C PRO A 263 -12.03 -10.24 -1.25
N ASP A 264 -13.15 -10.51 -1.92
CA ASP A 264 -14.51 -10.33 -1.38
C ASP A 264 -15.01 -11.57 -0.62
N ASP A 265 -14.29 -12.71 -0.68
CA ASP A 265 -14.69 -13.97 0.01
C ASP A 265 -14.05 -14.08 1.41
N ILE A 266 -14.60 -13.31 2.36
CA ILE A 266 -14.13 -13.28 3.75
C ILE A 266 -14.24 -14.66 4.41
N LEU A 267 -15.36 -15.37 4.21
CA LEU A 267 -15.56 -16.68 4.81
C LEU A 267 -14.66 -17.74 4.15
N GLY A 268 -14.37 -17.60 2.86
CA GLY A 268 -13.41 -18.45 2.17
C GLY A 268 -12.00 -18.27 2.73
N HIS A 269 -11.55 -17.04 2.95
CA HIS A 269 -10.27 -16.77 3.61
C HIS A 269 -10.21 -17.37 5.02
N GLN A 270 -11.29 -17.23 5.82
CA GLN A 270 -11.40 -17.85 7.14
C GLN A 270 -11.24 -19.37 7.05
N ALA A 271 -12.02 -20.02 6.16
CA ALA A 271 -11.99 -21.48 5.99
C ALA A 271 -10.60 -21.98 5.56
N ILE A 272 -9.89 -21.23 4.71
CA ILE A 272 -8.50 -21.54 4.32
C ILE A 272 -7.59 -21.39 5.54
N ALA A 273 -7.63 -20.27 6.25
CA ALA A 273 -6.78 -20.00 7.40
C ALA A 273 -6.88 -21.08 8.49
N GLU A 274 -8.10 -21.54 8.78
CA GLU A 274 -8.34 -22.62 9.75
C GLU A 274 -7.71 -23.96 9.32
N GLN A 275 -7.70 -24.27 8.02
CA GLN A 275 -7.28 -25.57 7.51
C GLN A 275 -5.78 -25.68 7.19
N ILE A 276 -5.09 -24.55 7.02
CA ILE A 276 -3.66 -24.53 6.66
C ILE A 276 -2.74 -24.11 7.82
N ALA A 277 -3.31 -23.84 9.00
CA ALA A 277 -2.48 -23.47 10.16
C ALA A 277 -1.35 -24.48 10.38
N PRO A 278 -0.11 -24.03 10.69
CA PRO A 278 0.29 -22.70 11.14
C PRO A 278 0.65 -21.70 10.01
N ILE A 279 0.51 -22.07 8.73
CA ILE A 279 0.79 -21.16 7.62
C ILE A 279 -0.23 -20.00 7.69
N LYS A 280 0.25 -18.75 7.64
CA LYS A 280 -0.62 -17.58 7.73
C LYS A 280 -1.31 -17.31 6.39
N VAL A 281 -2.52 -16.76 6.41
CA VAL A 281 -3.13 -16.10 5.25
C VAL A 281 -2.80 -14.62 5.32
N ALA A 282 -2.32 -14.06 4.22
CA ALA A 282 -2.08 -12.63 4.05
C ALA A 282 -2.99 -12.09 2.94
N THR A 283 -3.60 -10.93 3.16
CA THR A 283 -4.42 -10.27 2.14
C THR A 283 -4.64 -8.80 2.48
N GLY A 284 -5.03 -7.99 1.48
CA GLY A 284 -5.39 -6.61 1.69
C GLY A 284 -5.18 -5.68 0.51
N GLU A 285 -4.30 -6.00 -0.44
CA GLU A 285 -4.01 -5.13 -1.59
C GLU A 285 -5.25 -4.88 -2.47
N HIS A 286 -6.17 -5.82 -2.54
CA HIS A 286 -7.45 -5.70 -3.24
C HIS A 286 -8.63 -5.46 -2.30
N VAL A 287 -8.43 -5.43 -0.99
CA VAL A 287 -9.48 -5.09 -0.02
C VAL A 287 -9.85 -3.63 -0.14
N GLN A 288 -11.14 -3.37 -0.32
CA GLN A 288 -11.59 -2.11 -0.89
C GLN A 288 -11.84 -1.00 0.12
N ASN A 289 -12.05 -1.33 1.40
CA ASN A 289 -12.34 -0.33 2.45
C ASN A 289 -12.17 -0.92 3.86
N ARG A 290 -12.17 -0.02 4.86
CA ARG A 290 -12.04 -0.33 6.28
C ARG A 290 -13.08 -1.31 6.82
N VAL A 291 -14.29 -1.33 6.24
CA VAL A 291 -15.37 -2.24 6.69
C VAL A 291 -15.07 -3.68 6.34
N VAL A 292 -14.53 -3.92 5.14
CA VAL A 292 -14.10 -5.26 4.72
C VAL A 292 -12.91 -5.72 5.57
N PHE A 293 -11.91 -4.86 5.83
CA PHE A 293 -10.81 -5.16 6.75
C PHE A 293 -11.32 -5.52 8.15
N LYS A 294 -12.30 -4.75 8.69
CA LYS A 294 -12.95 -5.07 9.96
C LYS A 294 -13.52 -6.49 9.95
N GLN A 295 -14.28 -6.83 8.92
CA GLN A 295 -14.91 -8.15 8.82
C GLN A 295 -13.90 -9.30 8.70
N MET A 296 -12.82 -9.10 7.93
CA MET A 296 -11.73 -10.07 7.84
C MET A 296 -11.05 -10.32 9.19
N LEU A 297 -10.81 -9.25 9.96
CA LEU A 297 -10.23 -9.34 11.29
C LEU A 297 -11.17 -10.03 12.29
N GLN A 298 -12.46 -9.66 12.31
CA GLN A 298 -13.48 -10.30 13.15
C GLN A 298 -13.63 -11.79 12.83
N ALA A 299 -13.58 -12.16 11.56
CA ALA A 299 -13.65 -13.55 11.09
C ALA A 299 -12.34 -14.32 11.32
N LYS A 300 -11.24 -13.68 11.74
CA LYS A 300 -9.89 -14.28 11.80
C LYS A 300 -9.45 -14.85 10.44
N ALA A 301 -9.86 -14.20 9.37
CA ALA A 301 -9.65 -14.63 7.99
C ALA A 301 -8.19 -14.39 7.51
N LEU A 302 -7.43 -13.57 8.23
CA LEU A 302 -6.04 -13.24 7.90
C LEU A 302 -5.15 -13.25 9.15
N GLY A 303 -3.89 -13.64 8.96
CA GLY A 303 -2.83 -13.60 9.98
C GLY A 303 -1.76 -12.55 9.70
N VAL A 304 -1.83 -11.91 8.52
CA VAL A 304 -1.03 -10.74 8.12
C VAL A 304 -1.92 -9.81 7.31
N LEU A 305 -1.96 -8.54 7.68
CA LEU A 305 -2.74 -7.52 6.99
C LEU A 305 -1.87 -6.76 5.98
N GLN A 306 -2.32 -6.68 4.73
CA GLN A 306 -1.58 -6.06 3.63
C GLN A 306 -2.35 -4.86 3.06
N LEU A 307 -2.43 -3.77 3.83
CA LEU A 307 -3.01 -2.53 3.30
C LEU A 307 -2.22 -2.01 2.09
N ASP A 308 -2.90 -1.22 1.26
CA ASP A 308 -2.31 -0.49 0.13
C ASP A 308 -2.64 1.00 0.24
N ALA A 309 -1.64 1.86 0.03
CA ALA A 309 -1.79 3.30 0.22
C ALA A 309 -2.66 3.98 -0.83
N ALA A 310 -2.86 3.35 -2.01
CA ALA A 310 -3.59 3.91 -3.15
C ALA A 310 -4.89 3.13 -3.48
N ARG A 311 -5.21 2.07 -2.72
CA ARG A 311 -6.41 1.24 -2.93
C ARG A 311 -7.65 1.76 -2.20
N VAL A 312 -7.47 2.24 -0.98
CA VAL A 312 -8.55 2.69 -0.08
C VAL A 312 -8.68 4.22 -0.10
N GLY A 313 -9.53 4.81 0.73
CA GLY A 313 -9.82 6.23 0.80
C GLY A 313 -8.69 7.15 1.30
N GLY A 314 -7.44 6.78 1.06
CA GLY A 314 -6.25 7.57 1.38
C GLY A 314 -5.78 7.40 2.82
N VAL A 315 -4.96 8.36 3.30
CA VAL A 315 -4.29 8.30 4.61
C VAL A 315 -5.28 8.12 5.75
N ASN A 316 -6.41 8.84 5.76
CA ASN A 316 -7.42 8.75 6.83
C ASN A 316 -7.95 7.32 7.02
N GLU A 317 -8.26 6.64 5.93
CA GLU A 317 -8.76 5.27 5.99
C GLU A 317 -7.67 4.27 6.34
N ASN A 318 -6.44 4.49 5.85
CA ASN A 318 -5.29 3.67 6.26
C ASN A 318 -5.01 3.79 7.77
N VAL A 319 -5.18 4.97 8.38
CA VAL A 319 -5.10 5.14 9.85
C VAL A 319 -6.16 4.28 10.55
N ALA A 320 -7.40 4.26 10.05
CA ALA A 320 -8.45 3.40 10.60
C ALA A 320 -8.09 1.91 10.51
N ILE A 321 -7.53 1.47 9.38
CA ILE A 321 -7.09 0.08 9.15
C ILE A 321 -5.94 -0.29 10.09
N LEU A 322 -4.97 0.59 10.30
CA LEU A 322 -3.87 0.38 11.25
C LEU A 322 -4.36 0.24 12.69
N LEU A 323 -5.32 1.07 13.11
CA LEU A 323 -5.95 0.96 14.43
C LEU A 323 -6.73 -0.35 14.60
N LEU A 324 -7.46 -0.78 13.57
CA LEU A 324 -8.11 -2.10 13.56
C LEU A 324 -7.08 -3.23 13.69
N ALA A 325 -6.00 -3.19 12.90
CA ALA A 325 -4.94 -4.20 12.98
C ALA A 325 -4.31 -4.26 14.38
N ALA A 326 -4.05 -3.11 15.00
CA ALA A 326 -3.53 -3.02 16.36
C ALA A 326 -4.53 -3.58 17.37
N LYS A 327 -5.83 -3.25 17.27
CA LYS A 327 -6.90 -3.78 18.13
C LYS A 327 -6.99 -5.30 18.11
N PHE A 328 -6.82 -5.92 16.93
CA PHE A 328 -6.89 -7.37 16.75
C PHE A 328 -5.54 -8.08 16.90
N GLY A 329 -4.45 -7.33 17.15
CA GLY A 329 -3.11 -7.89 17.31
C GLY A 329 -2.53 -8.53 16.04
N VAL A 330 -2.98 -8.09 14.84
CA VAL A 330 -2.54 -8.61 13.56
C VAL A 330 -1.39 -7.75 13.01
N PRO A 331 -0.23 -8.35 12.63
CA PRO A 331 0.87 -7.60 12.04
C PRO A 331 0.50 -7.07 10.66
N VAL A 332 1.03 -5.87 10.34
CA VAL A 332 0.84 -5.21 9.05
C VAL A 332 2.11 -5.32 8.21
N CYS A 333 1.98 -5.88 7.01
CA CYS A 333 3.02 -5.96 5.99
C CYS A 333 2.44 -5.38 4.68
N PRO A 334 2.50 -4.07 4.45
CA PRO A 334 1.81 -3.42 3.33
C PRO A 334 2.25 -3.96 1.98
N HIS A 335 1.30 -3.99 1.04
CA HIS A 335 1.55 -4.16 -0.38
C HIS A 335 2.24 -2.92 -0.97
N ALA A 336 3.22 -3.14 -1.84
CA ALA A 336 3.90 -2.07 -2.57
C ALA A 336 4.31 -2.46 -4.00
N GLY A 337 3.75 -3.53 -4.54
CA GLY A 337 4.04 -4.05 -5.88
C GLY A 337 3.50 -3.18 -7.01
N GLY A 338 3.88 -1.90 -7.08
CA GLY A 338 3.40 -0.97 -8.11
C GLY A 338 4.18 0.33 -8.15
N VAL A 339 3.97 1.14 -9.19
CA VAL A 339 4.62 2.45 -9.31
C VAL A 339 4.23 3.36 -8.15
N GLY A 340 5.21 3.88 -7.43
CA GLY A 340 5.04 4.84 -6.34
C GLY A 340 4.46 4.28 -5.03
N LEU A 341 4.09 2.99 -4.99
CA LEU A 341 3.51 2.41 -3.77
C LEU A 341 4.55 2.26 -2.66
N CYS A 342 5.80 1.88 -2.99
CA CYS A 342 6.91 1.87 -2.04
C CYS A 342 7.14 3.24 -1.40
N GLU A 343 7.01 4.31 -2.20
CA GLU A 343 7.14 5.70 -1.77
C GLU A 343 6.09 6.06 -0.72
N LEU A 344 4.85 5.63 -0.90
CA LEU A 344 3.74 5.96 0.00
C LEU A 344 3.72 5.08 1.25
N VAL A 345 3.76 3.74 1.09
CA VAL A 345 3.51 2.82 2.22
C VAL A 345 4.59 2.87 3.29
N ARG A 346 5.83 3.28 2.94
CA ARG A 346 6.90 3.46 3.96
C ARG A 346 6.50 4.49 5.02
N HIS A 347 5.77 5.56 4.64
CA HIS A 347 5.26 6.54 5.60
C HIS A 347 4.23 5.92 6.55
N LEU A 348 3.29 5.13 6.02
CA LEU A 348 2.25 4.48 6.83
C LEU A 348 2.83 3.45 7.81
N SER A 349 3.79 2.64 7.36
CA SER A 349 4.46 1.66 8.23
C SER A 349 5.30 2.29 9.32
N MET A 350 6.00 3.38 9.03
CA MET A 350 6.79 4.12 10.02
C MET A 350 5.87 4.80 11.04
N PHE A 351 4.76 5.40 10.60
CA PHE A 351 3.74 5.93 11.49
C PHE A 351 3.14 4.82 12.38
N ASP A 352 2.77 3.66 11.80
CA ASP A 352 2.26 2.52 12.57
C ASP A 352 3.20 2.14 13.72
N TYR A 353 4.49 1.96 13.41
CA TYR A 353 5.48 1.62 14.43
C TYR A 353 5.67 2.72 15.48
N VAL A 354 5.75 3.98 15.03
CA VAL A 354 6.05 5.10 15.95
C VAL A 354 4.88 5.42 16.86
N ALA A 355 3.66 5.41 16.34
CA ALA A 355 2.51 6.02 17.03
C ALA A 355 1.30 5.09 17.24
N VAL A 356 1.26 3.88 16.63
CA VAL A 356 0.10 2.97 16.75
C VAL A 356 0.48 1.65 17.42
N SER A 357 1.21 0.79 16.70
CA SER A 357 1.51 -0.58 17.17
C SER A 357 2.66 -0.66 18.16
N ALA A 358 3.58 0.30 18.13
CA ALA A 358 4.83 0.30 18.90
C ALA A 358 5.66 -0.99 18.74
N SER A 359 5.48 -1.75 17.66
CA SER A 359 6.08 -3.05 17.43
C SER A 359 6.54 -3.24 15.99
N LYS A 360 7.70 -3.85 15.80
CA LYS A 360 8.22 -4.34 14.51
C LYS A 360 8.13 -5.87 14.36
N ALA A 361 7.56 -6.56 15.36
CA ALA A 361 7.46 -8.01 15.35
C ALA A 361 6.57 -8.49 14.18
N ASP A 362 7.07 -9.40 13.37
CA ASP A 362 6.40 -9.95 12.18
C ASP A 362 5.96 -8.90 11.15
N ARG A 363 6.57 -7.71 11.15
CA ARG A 363 6.24 -6.60 10.27
C ARG A 363 7.38 -6.32 9.29
N ALA A 364 7.06 -6.11 8.03
CA ALA A 364 7.98 -5.71 6.98
C ALA A 364 7.21 -5.02 5.85
N ILE A 365 7.86 -4.17 5.08
CA ILE A 365 7.27 -3.48 3.93
C ILE A 365 7.70 -4.21 2.66
N GLU A 366 6.79 -4.43 1.72
CA GLU A 366 7.12 -4.95 0.41
C GLU A 366 8.05 -4.02 -0.36
N TRP A 367 8.98 -4.59 -1.10
CA TRP A 367 9.91 -3.88 -1.97
C TRP A 367 9.89 -4.45 -3.37
N VAL A 368 9.75 -3.56 -4.35
CA VAL A 368 10.06 -3.78 -5.76
C VAL A 368 11.22 -2.87 -6.15
N ASP A 369 12.09 -3.29 -7.06
CA ASP A 369 13.36 -2.62 -7.36
C ASP A 369 13.35 -1.76 -8.65
N HIS A 370 12.19 -1.27 -9.06
CA HIS A 370 12.04 -0.49 -10.30
C HIS A 370 11.11 0.71 -10.14
N LEU A 371 11.21 1.67 -11.06
CA LEU A 371 10.40 2.89 -11.20
C LEU A 371 10.63 3.96 -10.12
N HIS A 372 11.56 3.77 -9.19
CA HIS A 372 11.87 4.76 -8.16
C HIS A 372 12.52 6.03 -8.71
N GLU A 373 13.25 5.93 -9.82
CA GLU A 373 13.90 7.03 -10.53
C GLU A 373 12.94 8.09 -11.05
N HIS A 374 11.66 7.78 -11.08
CA HIS A 374 10.61 8.70 -11.52
C HIS A 374 10.15 9.68 -10.43
N PHE A 375 10.53 9.45 -9.18
CA PHE A 375 10.10 10.24 -8.02
C PHE A 375 11.19 11.18 -7.50
N THR A 376 10.78 12.38 -7.05
CA THR A 376 11.72 13.38 -6.48
C THR A 376 12.22 12.99 -5.08
N ASP A 377 11.52 12.11 -4.39
CA ASP A 377 11.88 11.50 -3.12
C ASP A 377 11.70 9.99 -3.18
N PRO A 378 12.57 9.28 -3.93
CA PRO A 378 12.43 7.85 -4.16
C PRO A 378 12.53 7.04 -2.87
N ALA A 379 11.86 5.90 -2.84
CA ALA A 379 12.12 4.88 -1.84
C ALA A 379 13.54 4.32 -2.03
N ILE A 380 14.24 4.09 -0.93
CA ILE A 380 15.58 3.52 -0.91
C ILE A 380 15.62 2.40 0.12
N VAL A 381 16.08 1.23 -0.31
CA VAL A 381 16.37 0.10 0.57
C VAL A 381 17.87 -0.16 0.61
N ARG A 382 18.41 -0.36 1.80
CA ARG A 382 19.81 -0.75 2.02
C ARG A 382 19.89 -1.83 3.09
N GLY A 383 20.60 -2.92 2.79
CA GLY A 383 20.75 -4.04 3.72
C GLY A 383 19.41 -4.62 4.19
N GLY A 384 18.39 -4.67 3.31
CA GLY A 384 17.06 -5.17 3.65
C GLY A 384 16.18 -4.18 4.45
N TYR A 385 16.56 -2.89 4.55
CA TYR A 385 15.80 -1.87 5.30
C TYR A 385 15.49 -0.65 4.44
N TYR A 386 14.24 -0.20 4.47
CA TYR A 386 13.82 1.10 3.94
C TYR A 386 14.46 2.23 4.74
N LEU A 387 15.08 3.17 4.08
CA LEU A 387 15.49 4.42 4.71
C LEU A 387 14.27 5.30 4.98
N ALA A 388 14.26 5.97 6.13
CA ALA A 388 13.19 6.89 6.47
C ALA A 388 13.19 8.10 5.52
N PRO A 389 12.02 8.47 4.94
CA PRO A 389 11.90 9.69 4.18
C PRO A 389 12.11 10.91 5.08
N ARG A 390 12.86 11.87 4.59
CA ARG A 390 13.20 13.12 5.32
C ARG A 390 12.67 14.36 4.62
N LYS A 391 12.33 14.25 3.33
CA LYS A 391 11.77 15.39 2.58
C LYS A 391 10.31 15.59 2.95
N PRO A 392 9.83 16.85 2.97
CA PRO A 392 8.43 17.15 3.22
C PRO A 392 7.50 16.52 2.18
N GLY A 393 6.32 16.07 2.62
CA GLY A 393 5.29 15.48 1.79
C GLY A 393 5.14 13.96 1.95
N PHE A 394 4.41 13.35 1.03
CA PHE A 394 4.09 11.92 1.00
C PHE A 394 4.95 11.13 0.00
N SER A 395 6.03 11.75 -0.49
CA SER A 395 6.93 11.21 -1.53
C SER A 395 6.26 10.92 -2.88
N ALA A 396 5.05 11.44 -3.11
CA ALA A 396 4.24 11.17 -4.30
C ALA A 396 4.65 11.98 -5.54
N ARG A 397 5.53 13.00 -5.40
CA ARG A 397 5.90 13.88 -6.50
C ARG A 397 6.78 13.17 -7.52
N MET A 398 6.28 13.03 -8.75
CA MET A 398 7.08 12.62 -9.91
C MET A 398 7.87 13.80 -10.50
N HIS A 399 8.96 13.49 -11.22
CA HIS A 399 9.71 14.48 -12.01
C HIS A 399 8.85 14.96 -13.20
N ASP A 400 8.91 16.25 -13.50
CA ASP A 400 8.18 16.82 -14.65
C ASP A 400 8.57 16.16 -15.99
N ALA A 401 9.82 15.73 -16.14
CA ALA A 401 10.28 14.98 -17.29
C ALA A 401 9.56 13.63 -17.43
N THR A 402 9.34 12.93 -16.30
CA THR A 402 8.57 11.68 -16.25
C THR A 402 7.13 11.92 -16.68
N LEU A 403 6.46 12.93 -16.08
CA LEU A 403 5.07 13.25 -16.42
C LEU A 403 4.90 13.58 -17.91
N ARG A 404 5.84 14.29 -18.51
CA ARG A 404 5.80 14.56 -19.97
C ARG A 404 6.05 13.32 -20.80
N ARG A 405 7.06 12.51 -20.48
CA ARG A 405 7.47 11.35 -21.27
C ARG A 405 6.41 10.25 -21.27
N TYR A 406 5.89 9.92 -20.11
CA TYR A 406 5.01 8.76 -19.89
C TYR A 406 3.51 9.11 -19.88
N ARG A 407 3.15 10.35 -20.21
CA ARG A 407 1.75 10.75 -20.38
C ARG A 407 1.10 9.94 -21.50
N PHE A 408 -0.01 9.30 -21.19
CA PHE A 408 -0.76 8.52 -22.17
C PHE A 408 -1.95 9.33 -22.73
N PRO A 409 -2.25 9.27 -24.06
CA PRO A 409 -1.50 8.54 -25.11
C PRO A 409 -0.42 9.38 -25.82
N ASP A 410 -0.26 10.66 -25.44
CA ASP A 410 0.42 11.69 -26.24
C ASP A 410 1.93 11.83 -25.91
N GLY A 411 2.40 11.19 -24.86
CA GLY A 411 3.80 11.27 -24.44
C GLY A 411 4.75 10.55 -25.42
N PRO A 412 6.01 11.00 -25.53
CA PRO A 412 7.02 10.42 -26.42
C PRO A 412 7.17 8.90 -26.31
N GLU A 413 6.99 8.33 -25.11
CA GLU A 413 7.06 6.88 -24.89
C GLU A 413 6.02 6.10 -25.71
N TRP A 414 4.85 6.72 -25.95
CA TRP A 414 3.69 6.08 -26.58
C TRP A 414 3.55 6.46 -28.07
N THR A 415 4.02 7.65 -28.46
CA THR A 415 3.97 8.11 -29.87
C THR A 415 5.11 7.59 -30.74
N GLY A 416 6.14 6.98 -30.14
CA GLY A 416 7.30 6.48 -30.87
C GLY A 416 8.32 7.58 -31.26
N GLU A 417 8.18 8.78 -30.70
CA GLU A 417 9.09 9.91 -30.95
C GLU A 417 10.45 9.81 -30.22
N ASN A 418 10.72 8.67 -29.59
CA ASN A 418 11.96 8.39 -28.84
C ASN A 418 13.02 7.70 -29.71
N SER A 419 13.32 8.22 -30.89
CA SER A 419 14.45 7.74 -31.71
C SER A 419 15.57 8.78 -31.77
#